data_eb03b3b0de40fd810c264dcfb9dab89e
#
_entry.id   eb03b3b0de40fd810c264dcfb9dab89e
#
_cell.length_a   1.000
_cell.length_b   1.000
_cell.length_c   1.000
_cell.angle_alpha   90.00
_cell.angle_beta   90.00
_cell.angle_gamma   90.00
#
_symmetry.space_group_name_H-M   'P 1'
#
loop_
_entity.id
_entity.type
_entity.pdbx_description
1 polymer ?
#
loop_
_entity_poly.entity_id
_entity_poly.type
_entity_poly.pdbx_seq_one_letter_code
_entity_poly.pdbx_strand_id
1 'polypeptide(L)'
;NQNRAYEMLRSLVGSEMCIRDRSDNNSLIIKNGTCYIDGKLVNTDITVSGGKIKSIGKADLNNHKVYDAENKIVLPGIIDTQVHFREPGSTDAEDLESGSRAAVLGGVTSLFEMPNTNPPTANLLEFEKKLKAANNRMHSNYAFYFGATPSNTDQLAQLKNVEGCCGVKLFAGSSTGNLLVDKEADIEKVISSSDRVVSIHSEDEDIIKLRKKFIRKGDVHSHHEWRNVECAMSSTRRVVKIAERYNKKIHVLHVTTKDEVDFLAMHKKNVTFETTPQHLTLYAPDCYDKLGTYAQMNPPLRGKEHYDRLWTAIKNNIVDVLGSDHAPHLKVNNCLLYTSDAADEGL
;
A
#
# COMPACT_ATOMS: atom_id res chain seq x y z
N ASN A 1 -11.95 -8.71 -16.46
CA ASN A 1 -10.69 -8.26 -15.84
C ASN A 1 -10.92 -7.39 -14.61
N GLN A 2 -11.96 -6.55 -14.56
CA GLN A 2 -12.37 -5.83 -13.34
C GLN A 2 -12.79 -6.79 -12.22
N ASN A 3 -13.39 -7.92 -12.52
CA ASN A 3 -13.73 -8.95 -11.55
C ASN A 3 -12.50 -9.55 -10.84
N ARG A 4 -11.34 -9.57 -11.46
CA ARG A 4 -10.13 -10.18 -10.90
C ARG A 4 -9.44 -9.27 -9.88
N ALA A 5 -9.36 -7.96 -10.15
CA ALA A 5 -8.90 -6.97 -9.17
C ALA A 5 -9.90 -6.88 -8.00
N TYR A 6 -11.20 -6.93 -8.31
CA TYR A 6 -12.27 -6.97 -7.32
C TYR A 6 -12.24 -8.26 -6.47
N GLU A 7 -12.00 -9.43 -7.05
CA GLU A 7 -11.86 -10.70 -6.30
C GLU A 7 -10.59 -10.73 -5.44
N MET A 8 -9.50 -10.11 -5.90
CA MET A 8 -8.29 -10.00 -5.07
C MET A 8 -8.41 -8.93 -4.00
N LEU A 9 -8.98 -7.79 -4.30
CA LEU A 9 -9.38 -6.82 -3.27
C LEU A 9 -10.37 -7.46 -2.30
N ARG A 10 -11.28 -8.30 -2.77
CA ARG A 10 -12.21 -9.06 -1.93
C ARG A 10 -11.53 -10.17 -1.13
N SER A 11 -10.43 -10.76 -1.61
CA SER A 11 -9.59 -11.67 -0.82
C SER A 11 -8.67 -10.93 0.16
N LEU A 12 -8.28 -9.67 -0.14
CA LEU A 12 -7.59 -8.76 0.76
C LEU A 12 -8.56 -8.05 1.74
N VAL A 13 -9.79 -7.79 1.30
CA VAL A 13 -10.86 -7.06 2.02
C VAL A 13 -11.96 -8.01 2.54
N GLY A 14 -11.84 -9.32 2.31
CA GLY A 14 -12.77 -10.31 2.86
C GLY A 14 -13.02 -10.03 4.35
N SER A 15 -13.85 -10.73 5.05
CA SER A 15 -14.31 -10.59 6.45
C SER A 15 -13.34 -9.97 7.51
N GLU A 16 -12.22 -9.44 7.08
CA GLU A 16 -11.01 -9.10 7.81
C GLU A 16 -10.85 -7.61 8.15
N MET A 17 -11.67 -6.73 7.56
CA MET A 17 -11.65 -5.32 7.92
C MET A 17 -12.35 -5.14 9.27
N CYS A 18 -11.64 -4.58 10.23
CA CYS A 18 -12.24 -4.08 11.47
C CYS A 18 -13.21 -2.95 11.12
N ILE A 19 -14.46 -3.32 10.87
CA ILE A 19 -15.55 -2.36 10.68
C ILE A 19 -15.88 -1.81 12.05
N ARG A 20 -15.74 -0.50 12.22
CA ARG A 20 -16.24 0.17 13.42
C ARG A 20 -17.72 -0.14 13.58
N ASP A 21 -18.11 -0.78 14.67
CA ASP A 21 -19.49 -1.12 14.99
C ASP A 21 -20.35 0.16 14.95
N ARG A 22 -21.08 0.34 13.86
CA ARG A 22 -22.04 1.43 13.74
C ARG A 22 -23.39 0.86 14.13
N SER A 23 -23.96 1.42 15.18
CA SER A 23 -25.34 1.11 15.59
C SER A 23 -26.26 1.08 14.37
N ASP A 24 -27.06 0.05 14.26
CA ASP A 24 -27.94 -0.31 13.12
C ASP A 24 -28.96 0.77 12.70
N ASN A 25 -29.01 1.91 13.37
CA ASN A 25 -30.06 2.93 13.20
C ASN A 25 -29.65 4.09 12.25
N ASN A 26 -28.48 4.08 11.62
CA ASN A 26 -28.08 5.14 10.70
C ASN A 26 -28.29 4.73 9.25
N SER A 27 -29.50 4.94 8.74
CA SER A 27 -29.71 4.88 7.31
C SER A 27 -29.52 6.27 6.68
N LEU A 28 -28.83 6.31 5.54
CA LEU A 28 -28.47 7.51 4.81
C LEU A 28 -28.92 7.37 3.36
N ILE A 29 -29.51 8.41 2.81
CA ILE A 29 -29.74 8.55 1.38
C ILE A 29 -28.80 9.62 0.85
N ILE A 30 -28.00 9.25 -0.17
CA ILE A 30 -27.25 10.20 -1.01
C ILE A 30 -28.16 10.48 -2.21
N LYS A 31 -28.66 11.70 -2.29
CA LYS A 31 -29.67 12.11 -3.27
C LYS A 31 -29.07 13.01 -4.35
N ASN A 32 -29.63 12.96 -5.57
CA ASN A 32 -29.32 13.86 -6.67
C ASN A 32 -27.85 13.82 -7.16
N GLY A 33 -27.06 12.80 -6.80
CA GLY A 33 -25.65 12.71 -7.17
C GLY A 33 -25.44 12.16 -8.56
N THR A 34 -24.34 12.56 -9.23
CA THR A 34 -23.80 11.88 -10.39
C THR A 34 -22.90 10.74 -9.91
N CYS A 35 -23.47 9.53 -9.80
CA CYS A 35 -22.82 8.38 -9.18
C CYS A 35 -22.04 7.57 -10.20
N TYR A 36 -20.83 7.12 -9.83
CA TYR A 36 -20.05 6.19 -10.64
C TYR A 36 -20.45 4.75 -10.32
N ILE A 37 -21.14 4.11 -11.26
CA ILE A 37 -21.70 2.76 -11.11
C ILE A 37 -21.34 1.94 -12.34
N ASP A 38 -20.73 0.78 -12.14
CA ASP A 38 -20.36 -0.18 -13.21
C ASP A 38 -19.63 0.48 -14.40
N GLY A 39 -18.68 1.36 -14.09
CA GLY A 39 -17.86 2.03 -15.10
C GLY A 39 -18.52 3.24 -15.77
N LYS A 40 -19.68 3.69 -15.30
CA LYS A 40 -20.45 4.80 -15.89
C LYS A 40 -20.87 5.82 -14.84
N LEU A 41 -21.00 7.06 -15.26
CA LEU A 41 -21.62 8.12 -14.46
C LEU A 41 -23.13 8.14 -14.71
N VAL A 42 -23.90 7.98 -13.64
CA VAL A 42 -25.37 7.89 -13.67
C VAL A 42 -25.97 8.83 -12.63
N ASN A 43 -26.93 9.65 -13.02
CA ASN A 43 -27.70 10.46 -12.07
C ASN A 43 -28.70 9.59 -11.33
N THR A 44 -28.48 9.36 -10.05
CA THR A 44 -29.31 8.47 -9.24
C THR A 44 -29.11 8.72 -7.76
N ASP A 45 -30.00 8.15 -6.93
CA ASP A 45 -29.86 8.14 -5.49
C ASP A 45 -29.21 6.82 -5.01
N ILE A 46 -28.52 6.85 -3.87
CA ILE A 46 -27.97 5.67 -3.21
C ILE A 46 -28.53 5.62 -1.79
N THR A 47 -29.15 4.51 -1.43
CA THR A 47 -29.60 4.24 -0.06
C THR A 47 -28.59 3.36 0.64
N VAL A 48 -28.09 3.81 1.79
CA VAL A 48 -27.19 3.07 2.68
C VAL A 48 -27.93 2.73 3.97
N SER A 49 -27.88 1.49 4.41
CA SER A 49 -28.47 1.03 5.67
C SER A 49 -27.64 -0.12 6.23
N GLY A 50 -27.43 -0.12 7.55
CA GLY A 50 -26.59 -1.13 8.21
C GLY A 50 -25.15 -1.17 7.64
N GLY A 51 -24.59 0.00 7.29
CA GLY A 51 -23.25 0.11 6.73
C GLY A 51 -23.06 -0.42 5.29
N LYS A 52 -24.15 -0.77 4.59
CA LYS A 52 -24.12 -1.33 3.23
C LYS A 52 -25.00 -0.54 2.27
N ILE A 53 -24.63 -0.52 0.99
CA ILE A 53 -25.53 -0.03 -0.08
C ILE A 53 -26.72 -0.98 -0.15
N LYS A 54 -27.91 -0.47 0.19
CA LYS A 54 -29.17 -1.21 0.15
C LYS A 54 -29.84 -1.18 -1.21
N SER A 55 -29.84 -0.02 -1.84
CA SER A 55 -30.41 0.16 -3.17
C SER A 55 -29.73 1.31 -3.92
N ILE A 56 -29.79 1.23 -5.24
CA ILE A 56 -29.40 2.28 -6.19
C ILE A 56 -30.65 2.56 -7.03
N GLY A 57 -31.08 3.82 -7.11
CA GLY A 57 -32.29 4.25 -7.77
C GLY A 57 -33.04 5.25 -6.91
N LYS A 58 -34.24 5.67 -7.37
CA LYS A 58 -35.08 6.63 -6.66
C LYS A 58 -35.37 6.13 -5.23
N ALA A 59 -34.98 6.92 -4.25
CA ALA A 59 -35.07 6.55 -2.85
C ALA A 59 -36.41 7.02 -2.22
N ASP A 60 -36.95 6.22 -1.29
CA ASP A 60 -37.97 6.68 -0.35
C ASP A 60 -37.29 7.48 0.78
N LEU A 61 -37.64 8.74 0.90
CA LEU A 61 -37.00 9.67 1.85
C LEU A 61 -37.50 9.53 3.28
N ASN A 62 -38.54 8.71 3.54
CA ASN A 62 -39.11 8.57 4.87
C ASN A 62 -38.13 7.87 5.83
N ASN A 63 -37.95 8.48 7.02
CA ASN A 63 -37.15 7.94 8.10
C ASN A 63 -35.63 7.75 7.80
N HIS A 64 -35.07 8.47 6.80
CA HIS A 64 -33.65 8.43 6.47
C HIS A 64 -32.98 9.78 6.67
N LYS A 65 -31.72 9.78 7.06
CA LYS A 65 -30.87 10.97 6.94
C LYS A 65 -30.58 11.20 5.45
N VAL A 66 -30.85 12.40 4.95
CA VAL A 66 -30.62 12.74 3.54
C VAL A 66 -29.39 13.62 3.39
N TYR A 67 -28.50 13.25 2.49
CA TYR A 67 -27.41 14.08 2.00
C TYR A 67 -27.68 14.43 0.53
N ASP A 68 -27.86 15.72 0.25
CA ASP A 68 -28.06 16.20 -1.10
C ASP A 68 -26.68 16.36 -1.79
N ALA A 69 -26.45 15.54 -2.82
CA ALA A 69 -25.24 15.54 -3.62
C ALA A 69 -25.43 16.23 -4.97
N GLU A 70 -26.41 17.15 -5.08
CA GLU A 70 -26.63 17.94 -6.29
C GLU A 70 -25.32 18.57 -6.78
N ASN A 71 -25.04 18.42 -8.08
CA ASN A 71 -23.81 18.89 -8.75
C ASN A 71 -22.49 18.25 -8.24
N LYS A 72 -22.56 17.13 -7.53
CA LYS A 72 -21.37 16.40 -7.05
C LYS A 72 -21.28 15.05 -7.75
N ILE A 73 -20.03 14.62 -7.99
CA ILE A 73 -19.73 13.26 -8.40
C ILE A 73 -19.62 12.41 -7.13
N VAL A 74 -20.36 11.31 -7.10
CA VAL A 74 -20.32 10.34 -5.99
C VAL A 74 -19.52 9.13 -6.45
N LEU A 75 -18.41 8.88 -5.78
CA LEU A 75 -17.50 7.78 -6.05
C LEU A 75 -17.50 6.80 -4.87
N PRO A 76 -17.16 5.52 -5.11
CA PRO A 76 -16.77 4.63 -4.02
C PRO A 76 -15.61 5.23 -3.21
N GLY A 77 -15.60 5.01 -1.90
CA GLY A 77 -14.49 5.43 -1.06
C GLY A 77 -13.19 4.79 -1.53
N ILE A 78 -12.11 5.57 -1.54
CA ILE A 78 -10.79 5.10 -1.95
C ILE A 78 -10.27 4.12 -0.89
N ILE A 79 -9.63 3.04 -1.36
CA ILE A 79 -8.90 2.09 -0.52
C ILE A 79 -7.41 2.30 -0.79
N ASP A 80 -6.66 2.68 0.23
CA ASP A 80 -5.20 2.79 0.17
C ASP A 80 -4.58 1.53 0.77
N THR A 81 -3.86 0.79 -0.04
CA THR A 81 -3.30 -0.52 0.33
C THR A 81 -1.94 -0.43 0.99
N GLN A 82 -1.36 0.77 1.08
CA GLN A 82 -0.02 0.96 1.61
C GLN A 82 0.13 2.32 2.29
N VAL A 83 0.07 2.32 3.63
CA VAL A 83 0.37 3.51 4.44
C VAL A 83 1.30 3.15 5.59
N HIS A 84 2.11 4.10 6.03
CA HIS A 84 3.03 3.98 7.16
C HIS A 84 2.67 5.01 8.22
N PHE A 85 1.64 4.76 9.00
CA PHE A 85 1.37 5.52 10.22
C PHE A 85 2.42 5.16 11.25
N ARG A 86 2.97 6.11 11.92
CA ARG A 86 4.19 5.94 12.73
C ARG A 86 3.93 5.43 14.15
N GLU A 87 2.77 4.86 14.42
CA GLU A 87 2.40 4.30 15.72
C GLU A 87 2.38 2.75 15.69
N PRO A 88 3.05 2.10 16.67
CA PRO A 88 3.82 2.68 17.77
C PRO A 88 5.21 3.19 17.35
N GLY A 89 5.76 4.14 18.10
CA GLY A 89 7.16 4.57 18.01
C GLY A 89 7.33 6.04 17.70
N SER A 90 7.11 6.49 16.45
CA SER A 90 7.37 7.87 16.02
C SER A 90 6.06 8.67 15.87
N THR A 91 5.25 8.69 16.92
CA THR A 91 3.92 9.34 16.93
C THR A 91 3.97 10.87 16.82
N ASP A 92 5.14 11.46 16.99
CA ASP A 92 5.41 12.87 16.73
C ASP A 92 5.37 13.20 15.23
N ALA A 93 5.65 12.24 14.35
CA ALA A 93 5.49 12.41 12.91
C ALA A 93 4.03 12.18 12.48
N GLU A 94 3.40 11.12 12.96
CA GLU A 94 1.98 10.81 12.74
C GLU A 94 1.55 9.65 13.66
N ASP A 95 0.30 9.66 14.11
CA ASP A 95 -0.31 8.56 14.83
C ASP A 95 -1.51 7.97 14.06
N LEU A 96 -2.11 6.88 14.59
CA LEU A 96 -3.23 6.21 13.96
C LEU A 96 -4.47 7.10 13.82
N GLU A 97 -4.70 8.00 14.78
CA GLU A 97 -5.83 8.93 14.76
C GLU A 97 -5.63 10.00 13.69
N SER A 98 -4.52 10.73 13.75
CA SER A 98 -4.24 11.85 12.86
C SER A 98 -4.11 11.40 11.40
N GLY A 99 -3.42 10.29 11.15
CA GLY A 99 -3.26 9.73 9.81
C GLY A 99 -4.59 9.27 9.21
N SER A 100 -5.40 8.53 9.96
CA SER A 100 -6.70 8.09 9.47
C SER A 100 -7.70 9.23 9.26
N ARG A 101 -7.62 10.29 10.07
CA ARG A 101 -8.40 11.52 9.89
C ARG A 101 -8.01 12.24 8.61
N ALA A 102 -6.71 12.40 8.37
CA ALA A 102 -6.20 13.01 7.14
C ALA A 102 -6.62 12.19 5.91
N ALA A 103 -6.54 10.86 5.99
CA ALA A 103 -6.97 9.96 4.92
C ALA A 103 -8.45 10.16 4.55
N VAL A 104 -9.35 10.20 5.53
CA VAL A 104 -10.79 10.43 5.29
C VAL A 104 -11.05 11.81 4.70
N LEU A 105 -10.36 12.84 5.14
CA LEU A 105 -10.47 14.17 4.56
C LEU A 105 -10.01 14.22 3.09
N GLY A 106 -9.08 13.34 2.71
CA GLY A 106 -8.63 13.13 1.33
C GLY A 106 -9.51 12.19 0.50
N GLY A 107 -10.59 11.62 1.09
CA GLY A 107 -11.48 10.67 0.40
C GLY A 107 -11.06 9.20 0.51
N VAL A 108 -10.01 8.89 1.27
CA VAL A 108 -9.59 7.51 1.57
C VAL A 108 -10.40 6.99 2.75
N THR A 109 -11.27 6.03 2.49
CA THR A 109 -12.21 5.49 3.49
C THR A 109 -11.77 4.17 4.10
N SER A 110 -10.77 3.54 3.51
CA SER A 110 -10.19 2.27 3.96
C SER A 110 -8.69 2.27 3.72
N LEU A 111 -7.92 1.72 4.65
CA LEU A 111 -6.47 1.70 4.52
C LEU A 111 -5.84 0.44 5.14
N PHE A 112 -4.68 0.07 4.59
CA PHE A 112 -3.85 -1.02 5.09
C PHE A 112 -2.50 -0.46 5.55
N GLU A 113 -2.22 -0.63 6.83
CA GLU A 113 -1.06 -0.02 7.47
C GLU A 113 0.08 -1.02 7.64
N MET A 114 1.29 -0.58 7.36
CA MET A 114 2.52 -1.36 7.29
C MET A 114 3.11 -1.66 8.67
N PRO A 115 3.89 -2.76 8.81
CA PRO A 115 4.32 -3.26 10.11
C PRO A 115 5.64 -2.66 10.64
N ASN A 116 6.33 -1.82 9.87
CA ASN A 116 7.65 -1.28 10.22
C ASN A 116 7.55 -0.11 11.20
N THR A 117 7.05 -0.39 12.37
CA THR A 117 6.90 0.49 13.53
C THR A 117 7.94 0.14 14.60
N ASN A 118 7.95 0.83 15.75
CA ASN A 118 8.83 0.53 16.86
C ASN A 118 8.02 0.37 18.18
N PRO A 119 7.84 -0.86 18.67
CA PRO A 119 8.30 -2.13 18.10
C PRO A 119 7.60 -2.47 16.77
N PRO A 120 8.22 -3.31 15.92
CA PRO A 120 7.60 -3.73 14.68
C PRO A 120 6.44 -4.70 14.93
N THR A 121 5.40 -4.62 14.07
CA THR A 121 4.24 -5.53 14.13
C THR A 121 4.61 -6.90 13.50
N ALA A 122 5.55 -7.61 14.14
CA ALA A 122 6.15 -8.85 13.62
C ALA A 122 5.93 -10.08 14.53
N ASN A 123 5.01 -9.98 15.47
CA ASN A 123 4.50 -11.10 16.27
C ASN A 123 3.04 -10.84 16.65
N LEU A 124 2.33 -11.88 17.05
CA LEU A 124 0.90 -11.79 17.37
C LEU A 124 0.61 -10.84 18.53
N LEU A 125 1.49 -10.75 19.54
CA LEU A 125 1.31 -9.85 20.67
C LEU A 125 1.33 -8.37 20.23
N GLU A 126 2.31 -7.98 19.43
CA GLU A 126 2.41 -6.61 18.91
C GLU A 126 1.26 -6.31 17.92
N PHE A 127 0.83 -7.31 17.16
CA PHE A 127 -0.34 -7.20 16.29
C PHE A 127 -1.63 -6.91 17.07
N GLU A 128 -1.89 -7.65 18.14
CA GLU A 128 -3.03 -7.42 19.03
C GLU A 128 -2.98 -6.06 19.73
N LYS A 129 -1.80 -5.65 20.18
CA LYS A 129 -1.61 -4.31 20.77
C LYS A 129 -1.97 -3.21 19.78
N LYS A 130 -1.55 -3.35 18.53
CA LYS A 130 -1.86 -2.39 17.46
C LYS A 130 -3.35 -2.34 17.15
N LEU A 131 -4.03 -3.47 17.06
CA LEU A 131 -5.48 -3.53 16.93
C LEU A 131 -6.20 -2.82 18.09
N LYS A 132 -5.75 -3.05 19.32
CA LYS A 132 -6.29 -2.36 20.51
C LYS A 132 -6.05 -0.85 20.46
N ALA A 133 -4.87 -0.42 20.03
CA ALA A 133 -4.54 0.99 19.88
C ALA A 133 -5.38 1.70 18.81
N ALA A 134 -5.74 1.00 17.75
CA ALA A 134 -6.58 1.51 16.66
C ALA A 134 -8.06 1.62 17.02
N ASN A 135 -8.52 0.74 17.91
CA ASN A 135 -9.93 0.62 18.25
C ASN A 135 -10.50 1.93 18.80
N ASN A 136 -11.62 2.39 18.21
CA ASN A 136 -12.32 3.65 18.53
C ASN A 136 -11.47 4.93 18.30
N ARG A 137 -10.28 4.84 17.69
CA ARG A 137 -9.42 5.99 17.35
C ARG A 137 -9.37 6.26 15.84
N MET A 138 -9.33 5.21 15.03
CA MET A 138 -9.27 5.33 13.58
C MET A 138 -10.58 5.90 13.01
N HIS A 139 -10.47 6.83 12.08
CA HIS A 139 -11.61 7.46 11.38
C HIS A 139 -12.05 6.73 10.13
N SER A 140 -11.15 5.93 9.53
CA SER A 140 -11.39 5.08 8.37
C SER A 140 -11.60 3.62 8.77
N ASN A 141 -12.03 2.78 7.84
CA ASN A 141 -11.83 1.35 7.97
C ASN A 141 -10.34 1.03 7.86
N TYR A 142 -9.88 0.00 8.56
CA TYR A 142 -8.45 -0.32 8.61
C TYR A 142 -8.18 -1.81 8.74
N ALA A 143 -7.02 -2.22 8.27
CA ALA A 143 -6.39 -3.50 8.57
C ALA A 143 -4.87 -3.31 8.62
N PHE A 144 -4.17 -4.26 9.22
CA PHE A 144 -2.73 -4.18 9.42
C PHE A 144 -2.01 -5.32 8.71
N TYR A 145 -0.81 -5.02 8.20
CA TYR A 145 0.11 -6.05 7.76
C TYR A 145 0.87 -6.63 8.95
N PHE A 146 1.16 -7.93 8.85
CA PHE A 146 2.10 -8.60 9.73
C PHE A 146 3.47 -8.62 9.07
N GLY A 147 4.51 -8.17 9.78
CA GLY A 147 5.87 -8.11 9.27
C GLY A 147 6.55 -9.46 9.28
N ALA A 148 6.99 -9.93 8.11
CA ALA A 148 7.79 -11.14 8.02
C ALA A 148 9.23 -10.89 8.47
N THR A 149 9.80 -11.88 9.16
CA THR A 149 11.21 -11.98 9.51
C THR A 149 11.70 -13.41 9.29
N PRO A 150 13.02 -13.66 9.21
CA PRO A 150 13.53 -15.04 9.12
C PRO A 150 13.12 -15.93 10.30
N SER A 151 12.81 -15.32 11.46
CA SER A 151 12.56 -16.03 12.74
C SER A 151 11.08 -16.23 13.08
N ASN A 152 10.12 -15.66 12.32
CA ASN A 152 8.68 -15.75 12.65
C ASN A 152 7.83 -16.49 11.61
N THR A 153 8.46 -17.20 10.71
CA THR A 153 7.79 -17.92 9.61
C THR A 153 6.81 -19.01 10.07
N ASP A 154 6.99 -19.54 11.28
CA ASP A 154 6.08 -20.49 11.94
C ASP A 154 4.73 -19.87 12.33
N GLN A 155 4.67 -18.54 12.49
CA GLN A 155 3.44 -17.80 12.80
C GLN A 155 2.61 -17.47 11.55
N LEU A 156 3.21 -17.47 10.35
CA LEU A 156 2.56 -16.97 9.14
C LEU A 156 1.32 -17.78 8.71
N ALA A 157 1.32 -19.08 8.90
CA ALA A 157 0.16 -19.92 8.62
C ALA A 157 -1.02 -19.64 9.57
N GLN A 158 -0.75 -19.21 10.81
CA GLN A 158 -1.77 -18.89 11.81
C GLN A 158 -2.54 -17.61 11.44
N LEU A 159 -1.92 -16.71 10.65
CA LEU A 159 -2.52 -15.42 10.27
C LEU A 159 -3.79 -15.57 9.43
N LYS A 160 -4.05 -16.73 8.85
CA LYS A 160 -5.24 -16.99 8.04
C LYS A 160 -6.53 -16.61 8.75
N ASN A 161 -6.61 -16.82 10.06
CA ASN A 161 -7.79 -16.59 10.87
C ASN A 161 -7.63 -15.40 11.84
N VAL A 162 -6.57 -14.61 11.69
CA VAL A 162 -6.36 -13.43 12.55
C VAL A 162 -7.17 -12.26 11.99
N GLU A 163 -8.15 -11.80 12.75
CA GLU A 163 -8.97 -10.66 12.40
C GLU A 163 -8.14 -9.38 12.32
N GLY A 164 -8.45 -8.51 11.36
CA GLY A 164 -7.72 -7.27 11.13
C GLY A 164 -6.38 -7.43 10.43
N CYS A 165 -5.95 -8.68 10.10
CA CYS A 165 -4.74 -8.93 9.32
C CYS A 165 -5.06 -8.92 7.82
N CYS A 166 -4.56 -7.94 7.06
CA CYS A 166 -4.77 -7.87 5.61
C CYS A 166 -3.76 -8.72 4.81
N GLY A 167 -2.60 -8.99 5.36
CA GLY A 167 -1.54 -9.72 4.66
C GLY A 167 -0.23 -9.76 5.43
N VAL A 168 0.77 -10.33 4.78
CA VAL A 168 2.14 -10.37 5.28
C VAL A 168 2.98 -9.37 4.49
N LYS A 169 3.75 -8.52 5.16
CA LYS A 169 4.72 -7.61 4.53
C LYS A 169 6.10 -8.23 4.58
N LEU A 170 6.76 -8.28 3.42
CA LEU A 170 8.14 -8.71 3.26
C LEU A 170 8.98 -7.57 2.68
N PHE A 171 10.12 -7.26 3.28
CA PHE A 171 11.13 -6.35 2.77
C PHE A 171 12.30 -7.18 2.21
N ALA A 172 12.38 -7.31 0.88
CA ALA A 172 13.47 -8.06 0.23
C ALA A 172 14.74 -7.22 0.04
N GLY A 173 14.63 -5.91 0.14
CA GLY A 173 15.72 -4.95 0.15
C GLY A 173 15.58 -3.94 1.28
N SER A 174 16.67 -3.28 1.62
CA SER A 174 16.72 -2.26 2.68
C SER A 174 15.75 -1.12 2.39
N SER A 175 14.90 -0.86 3.34
CA SER A 175 13.97 0.24 3.43
C SER A 175 13.93 0.68 4.89
N THR A 176 12.85 1.27 5.35
CA THR A 176 12.70 1.74 6.72
C THR A 176 12.53 0.59 7.71
N GLY A 177 13.30 0.58 8.80
CA GLY A 177 13.19 -0.36 9.92
C GLY A 177 14.02 -1.64 9.78
N ASN A 178 13.79 -2.59 10.67
CA ASN A 178 14.63 -3.78 10.88
C ASN A 178 13.96 -5.10 10.44
N LEU A 179 13.06 -5.06 9.46
CA LEU A 179 12.30 -6.21 8.95
C LEU A 179 12.90 -6.80 7.65
N LEU A 180 14.20 -6.63 7.41
CA LEU A 180 14.84 -7.10 6.20
C LEU A 180 14.87 -8.64 6.13
N VAL A 181 14.46 -9.19 4.97
CA VAL A 181 14.55 -10.61 4.61
C VAL A 181 15.21 -10.70 3.24
N ASP A 182 16.54 -10.65 3.20
CA ASP A 182 17.32 -10.54 1.96
C ASP A 182 17.79 -11.89 1.38
N LYS A 183 17.83 -12.95 2.19
CA LYS A 183 18.31 -14.27 1.74
C LYS A 183 17.21 -15.02 0.99
N GLU A 184 17.55 -15.59 -0.16
CA GLU A 184 16.58 -16.31 -1.01
C GLU A 184 15.85 -17.43 -0.25
N ALA A 185 16.56 -18.19 0.58
CA ALA A 185 15.97 -19.25 1.38
C ALA A 185 14.93 -18.73 2.40
N ASP A 186 15.18 -17.56 3.00
CA ASP A 186 14.24 -16.95 3.93
C ASP A 186 13.02 -16.36 3.20
N ILE A 187 13.24 -15.70 2.05
CA ILE A 187 12.17 -15.22 1.17
C ILE A 187 11.27 -16.39 0.74
N GLU A 188 11.88 -17.49 0.31
CA GLU A 188 11.19 -18.73 -0.09
C GLU A 188 10.36 -19.28 1.07
N LYS A 189 10.93 -19.34 2.27
CA LYS A 189 10.25 -19.79 3.48
C LYS A 189 9.07 -18.91 3.85
N VAL A 190 9.21 -17.58 3.77
CA VAL A 190 8.10 -16.64 4.02
C VAL A 190 6.96 -16.84 3.02
N ILE A 191 7.28 -16.85 1.72
CA ILE A 191 6.25 -16.98 0.68
C ILE A 191 5.55 -18.35 0.76
N SER A 192 6.30 -19.43 0.95
CA SER A 192 5.73 -20.78 1.01
C SER A 192 4.87 -21.03 2.26
N SER A 193 5.24 -20.44 3.41
CA SER A 193 4.55 -20.64 4.69
C SER A 193 3.31 -19.77 4.88
N SER A 194 3.16 -18.69 4.10
CA SER A 194 2.03 -17.78 4.28
C SER A 194 0.76 -18.28 3.59
N ASP A 195 -0.35 -18.28 4.31
CA ASP A 195 -1.71 -18.47 3.75
C ASP A 195 -2.41 -17.15 3.42
N ARG A 196 -1.78 -16.01 3.76
CA ARG A 196 -2.18 -14.68 3.34
C ARG A 196 -1.36 -14.23 2.14
N VAL A 197 -1.85 -13.23 1.41
CA VAL A 197 -1.05 -12.56 0.37
C VAL A 197 0.21 -11.97 1.01
N VAL A 198 1.36 -12.21 0.37
CA VAL A 198 2.61 -11.59 0.78
C VAL A 198 2.84 -10.35 -0.08
N SER A 199 2.82 -9.18 0.55
CA SER A 199 3.09 -7.88 -0.08
C SER A 199 4.57 -7.54 0.07
N ILE A 200 5.26 -7.25 -1.03
CA ILE A 200 6.71 -7.29 -1.09
C ILE A 200 7.28 -5.94 -1.54
N HIS A 201 8.13 -5.33 -0.70
CA HIS A 201 9.09 -4.33 -1.16
C HIS A 201 10.19 -5.05 -1.92
N SER A 202 10.18 -4.94 -3.24
CA SER A 202 10.95 -5.79 -4.13
C SER A 202 12.16 -5.07 -4.69
N GLU A 203 13.23 -4.97 -3.90
CA GLU A 203 14.56 -4.56 -4.33
C GLU A 203 15.59 -5.60 -3.87
N ASP A 204 16.64 -5.82 -4.67
CA ASP A 204 17.68 -6.80 -4.39
C ASP A 204 18.77 -6.19 -3.49
N GLU A 205 18.84 -6.65 -2.26
CA GLU A 205 19.75 -6.12 -1.23
C GLU A 205 21.23 -6.29 -1.62
N ASP A 206 21.60 -7.37 -2.27
CA ASP A 206 22.99 -7.59 -2.67
C ASP A 206 23.40 -6.60 -3.77
N ILE A 207 22.50 -6.32 -4.71
CA ILE A 207 22.72 -5.28 -5.73
C ILE A 207 22.77 -3.90 -5.09
N ILE A 208 21.86 -3.59 -4.16
CA ILE A 208 21.89 -2.33 -3.39
C ILE A 208 23.24 -2.14 -2.72
N LYS A 209 23.74 -3.14 -1.98
CA LYS A 209 25.05 -3.11 -1.31
C LYS A 209 26.19 -2.87 -2.27
N LEU A 210 26.24 -3.61 -3.39
CA LEU A 210 27.28 -3.46 -4.42
C LEU A 210 27.27 -2.06 -5.05
N ARG A 211 26.10 -1.45 -5.17
CA ARG A 211 25.92 -0.16 -5.82
C ARG A 211 26.04 1.05 -4.87
N LYS A 212 26.15 0.87 -3.56
CA LYS A 212 26.43 1.96 -2.61
C LYS A 212 27.63 2.82 -3.00
N LYS A 213 28.59 2.26 -3.74
CA LYS A 213 29.75 2.99 -4.30
C LYS A 213 29.38 4.13 -5.26
N PHE A 214 28.16 4.15 -5.79
CA PHE A 214 27.67 5.22 -6.67
C PHE A 214 27.00 6.36 -5.90
N ILE A 215 26.86 6.25 -4.57
CA ILE A 215 26.33 7.33 -3.74
C ILE A 215 27.31 8.50 -3.78
N ARG A 216 26.81 9.65 -4.19
CA ARG A 216 27.55 10.91 -4.16
C ARG A 216 26.94 11.82 -3.09
N LYS A 217 27.69 12.02 -2.01
CA LYS A 217 27.21 12.85 -0.87
C LYS A 217 26.82 14.26 -1.36
N GLY A 218 25.61 14.69 -1.05
CA GLY A 218 25.08 15.99 -1.46
C GLY A 218 24.50 16.02 -2.87
N ASP A 219 24.56 14.93 -3.62
CA ASP A 219 23.98 14.83 -4.96
C ASP A 219 22.78 13.87 -4.95
N VAL A 220 21.58 14.44 -4.91
CA VAL A 220 20.32 13.70 -4.90
C VAL A 220 20.12 12.85 -6.16
N HIS A 221 20.68 13.24 -7.29
CA HIS A 221 20.58 12.48 -8.55
C HIS A 221 21.23 11.10 -8.45
N SER A 222 22.21 10.94 -7.55
CA SER A 222 22.84 9.63 -7.34
C SER A 222 21.84 8.58 -6.80
N HIS A 223 20.69 9.00 -6.24
CA HIS A 223 19.73 8.11 -5.60
C HIS A 223 19.18 7.04 -6.56
N HIS A 224 18.64 7.44 -7.70
CA HIS A 224 18.11 6.49 -8.69
C HIS A 224 19.21 5.76 -9.49
N GLU A 225 20.46 6.22 -9.39
CA GLU A 225 21.59 5.52 -10.00
C GLU A 225 22.02 4.32 -9.15
N TRP A 226 22.18 4.48 -7.84
CA TRP A 226 22.63 3.38 -7.00
C TRP A 226 21.51 2.37 -6.68
N ARG A 227 20.26 2.82 -6.53
CA ARG A 227 19.07 1.94 -6.49
C ARG A 227 18.49 1.84 -7.89
N ASN A 228 19.21 1.21 -8.81
CA ASN A 228 18.87 1.21 -10.24
C ASN A 228 17.72 0.24 -10.60
N VAL A 229 17.35 0.22 -11.87
CA VAL A 229 16.29 -0.67 -12.40
C VAL A 229 16.57 -2.14 -12.09
N GLU A 230 17.83 -2.59 -12.16
CA GLU A 230 18.19 -3.99 -11.90
C GLU A 230 18.01 -4.37 -10.42
N CYS A 231 18.14 -3.42 -9.47
CA CYS A 231 17.81 -3.69 -8.07
C CYS A 231 16.36 -4.15 -7.90
N ALA A 232 15.42 -3.47 -8.57
CA ALA A 232 14.01 -3.84 -8.55
C ALA A 232 13.75 -5.13 -9.36
N MET A 233 14.25 -5.19 -10.58
CA MET A 233 13.95 -6.27 -11.50
C MET A 233 14.50 -7.62 -11.06
N SER A 234 15.72 -7.68 -10.49
CA SER A 234 16.31 -8.91 -9.96
C SER A 234 15.46 -9.52 -8.85
N SER A 235 15.06 -8.69 -7.87
CA SER A 235 14.19 -9.12 -6.78
C SER A 235 12.82 -9.56 -7.29
N THR A 236 12.21 -8.77 -8.19
CA THR A 236 10.88 -9.07 -8.73
C THR A 236 10.85 -10.39 -9.48
N ARG A 237 11.85 -10.72 -10.31
CA ARG A 237 11.98 -12.03 -10.94
C ARG A 237 12.08 -13.16 -9.92
N ARG A 238 12.87 -12.95 -8.87
CA ARG A 238 13.09 -13.94 -7.81
C ARG A 238 11.80 -14.26 -7.06
N VAL A 239 11.09 -13.24 -6.57
CA VAL A 239 9.87 -13.46 -5.78
C VAL A 239 8.72 -14.04 -6.60
N VAL A 240 8.60 -13.65 -7.87
CA VAL A 240 7.60 -14.23 -8.80
C VAL A 240 7.89 -15.70 -9.04
N LYS A 241 9.13 -16.08 -9.34
CA LYS A 241 9.55 -17.49 -9.53
C LYS A 241 9.23 -18.35 -8.30
N ILE A 242 9.47 -17.82 -7.09
CA ILE A 242 9.14 -18.50 -5.84
C ILE A 242 7.61 -18.63 -5.70
N ALA A 243 6.86 -17.56 -5.91
CA ALA A 243 5.40 -17.58 -5.82
C ALA A 243 4.76 -18.61 -6.77
N GLU A 244 5.24 -18.70 -7.99
CA GLU A 244 4.78 -19.69 -8.96
C GLU A 244 5.13 -21.12 -8.54
N ARG A 245 6.37 -21.36 -8.07
CA ARG A 245 6.81 -22.68 -7.59
C ARG A 245 5.90 -23.25 -6.50
N TYR A 246 5.46 -22.39 -5.56
CA TYR A 246 4.61 -22.79 -4.44
C TYR A 246 3.12 -22.51 -4.68
N ASN A 247 2.75 -22.03 -5.88
CA ASN A 247 1.39 -21.62 -6.22
C ASN A 247 0.77 -20.66 -5.17
N LYS A 248 1.58 -19.73 -4.66
CA LYS A 248 1.18 -18.73 -3.66
C LYS A 248 0.82 -17.40 -4.35
N LYS A 249 0.01 -16.60 -3.69
CA LYS A 249 -0.34 -15.24 -4.14
C LYS A 249 0.62 -14.24 -3.51
N ILE A 250 1.20 -13.38 -4.35
CA ILE A 250 2.00 -12.24 -3.90
C ILE A 250 1.50 -10.94 -4.48
N HIS A 251 1.84 -9.85 -3.82
CA HIS A 251 1.59 -8.49 -4.29
C HIS A 251 2.92 -7.72 -4.31
N VAL A 252 3.32 -7.23 -5.47
CA VAL A 252 4.54 -6.41 -5.60
C VAL A 252 4.15 -4.96 -5.40
N LEU A 253 4.68 -4.35 -4.33
CA LEU A 253 4.40 -2.98 -3.93
C LEU A 253 5.14 -1.98 -4.82
N HIS A 254 4.61 -0.77 -4.95
CA HIS A 254 5.24 0.43 -5.55
C HIS A 254 6.17 0.13 -6.75
N VAL A 255 5.66 -0.60 -7.74
CA VAL A 255 6.39 -0.90 -9.00
C VAL A 255 6.73 0.39 -9.73
N THR A 256 8.00 0.54 -10.11
CA THR A 256 8.53 1.81 -10.64
C THR A 256 9.07 1.72 -12.07
N THR A 257 9.35 0.52 -12.57
CA THR A 257 10.06 0.34 -13.84
C THR A 257 9.17 -0.25 -14.92
N LYS A 258 9.42 0.14 -16.18
CA LYS A 258 8.75 -0.44 -17.36
C LYS A 258 9.03 -1.94 -17.46
N ASP A 259 10.24 -2.35 -17.10
CA ASP A 259 10.69 -3.73 -17.19
C ASP A 259 9.93 -4.63 -16.23
N GLU A 260 9.70 -4.15 -14.98
CA GLU A 260 8.84 -4.85 -14.02
C GLU A 260 7.40 -4.93 -14.51
N VAL A 261 6.84 -3.81 -15.03
CA VAL A 261 5.47 -3.79 -15.58
C VAL A 261 5.29 -4.82 -16.67
N ASP A 262 6.22 -4.87 -17.65
CA ASP A 262 6.16 -5.81 -18.77
C ASP A 262 6.28 -7.26 -18.31
N PHE A 263 7.17 -7.53 -17.38
CA PHE A 263 7.35 -8.83 -16.77
C PHE A 263 6.11 -9.26 -15.96
N LEU A 264 5.64 -8.42 -15.04
CA LEU A 264 4.50 -8.73 -14.16
C LEU A 264 3.18 -8.90 -14.92
N ALA A 265 3.02 -8.22 -16.05
CA ALA A 265 1.86 -8.39 -16.93
C ALA A 265 1.69 -9.83 -17.44
N MET A 266 2.78 -10.58 -17.57
CA MET A 266 2.77 -11.99 -17.99
C MET A 266 2.50 -12.98 -16.85
N HIS A 267 2.61 -12.54 -15.58
CA HIS A 267 2.55 -13.40 -14.39
C HIS A 267 1.29 -13.21 -13.53
N LYS A 268 0.22 -12.67 -14.10
CA LYS A 268 -1.01 -12.27 -13.40
C LYS A 268 -1.76 -13.41 -12.68
N LYS A 269 -1.43 -14.66 -12.94
CA LYS A 269 -2.04 -15.80 -12.26
C LYS A 269 -1.76 -15.80 -10.75
N ASN A 270 -0.54 -15.51 -10.38
CA ASN A 270 -0.06 -15.56 -8.99
C ASN A 270 0.28 -14.19 -8.43
N VAL A 271 0.39 -13.18 -9.28
CA VAL A 271 0.93 -11.87 -8.90
C VAL A 271 -0.05 -10.76 -9.22
N THR A 272 -0.21 -9.86 -8.26
CA THR A 272 -0.70 -8.50 -8.50
C THR A 272 0.39 -7.51 -8.16
N PHE A 273 0.23 -6.28 -8.63
CA PHE A 273 1.15 -5.22 -8.28
C PHE A 273 0.46 -3.86 -8.24
N GLU A 274 1.08 -2.96 -7.51
CA GLU A 274 0.65 -1.56 -7.44
C GLU A 274 1.73 -0.62 -7.93
N THR A 275 1.33 0.61 -8.20
CA THR A 275 2.21 1.77 -8.33
C THR A 275 1.67 2.90 -7.46
N THR A 276 2.46 3.96 -7.28
CA THR A 276 2.08 5.07 -6.40
C THR A 276 1.77 6.35 -7.18
N PRO A 277 0.98 7.27 -6.61
CA PRO A 277 0.76 8.60 -7.19
C PRO A 277 2.07 9.35 -7.49
N GLN A 278 3.10 9.18 -6.65
CA GLN A 278 4.40 9.82 -6.84
C GLN A 278 5.06 9.37 -8.15
N HIS A 279 5.07 8.05 -8.42
CA HIS A 279 5.62 7.50 -9.68
C HIS A 279 4.78 7.80 -10.92
N LEU A 280 3.52 8.23 -10.72
CA LEU A 280 2.61 8.67 -11.78
C LEU A 280 2.63 10.19 -12.02
N THR A 281 3.27 10.98 -11.15
CA THR A 281 3.29 12.44 -11.25
C THR A 281 4.68 13.04 -11.36
N LEU A 282 5.70 12.29 -10.95
CA LEU A 282 7.09 12.72 -10.92
C LEU A 282 7.98 11.75 -11.70
N TYR A 283 9.04 12.28 -12.31
CA TYR A 283 10.07 11.47 -12.98
C TYR A 283 11.45 12.15 -12.88
N ALA A 284 12.51 11.34 -12.91
CA ALA A 284 13.89 11.83 -12.92
C ALA A 284 14.32 12.25 -14.34
N PRO A 285 15.21 13.23 -14.50
CA PRO A 285 15.88 14.00 -13.44
C PRO A 285 15.05 15.16 -12.88
N ASP A 286 14.00 15.59 -13.57
CA ASP A 286 13.22 16.83 -13.31
C ASP A 286 12.73 16.96 -11.86
N CYS A 287 12.32 15.84 -11.24
CA CYS A 287 11.85 15.87 -9.87
C CYS A 287 12.98 16.20 -8.88
N TYR A 288 14.17 15.69 -9.10
CA TYR A 288 15.33 15.98 -8.27
C TYR A 288 15.83 17.40 -8.44
N ASP A 289 15.78 17.95 -9.68
CA ASP A 289 16.10 19.34 -9.94
C ASP A 289 15.17 20.33 -9.22
N LYS A 290 13.87 19.99 -9.15
CA LYS A 290 12.84 20.87 -8.58
C LYS A 290 12.67 20.71 -7.08
N LEU A 291 12.75 19.48 -6.58
CA LEU A 291 12.37 19.13 -5.21
C LEU A 291 13.55 18.74 -4.33
N GLY A 292 14.72 18.47 -4.94
CA GLY A 292 15.90 18.00 -4.21
C GLY A 292 15.60 16.71 -3.46
N THR A 293 16.01 16.64 -2.20
CA THR A 293 15.82 15.46 -1.35
C THR A 293 14.36 15.17 -1.03
N TYR A 294 13.43 16.11 -1.22
CA TYR A 294 11.99 15.83 -1.07
C TYR A 294 11.44 14.90 -2.16
N ALA A 295 12.19 14.67 -3.24
CA ALA A 295 11.82 13.69 -4.26
C ALA A 295 12.39 12.28 -3.99
N GLN A 296 13.14 12.10 -2.91
CA GLN A 296 13.72 10.79 -2.57
C GLN A 296 12.67 9.89 -1.93
N MET A 297 12.54 8.68 -2.47
CA MET A 297 11.73 7.59 -1.93
C MET A 297 12.30 6.25 -2.40
N ASN A 298 11.88 5.15 -1.79
CA ASN A 298 12.30 3.79 -2.15
C ASN A 298 11.09 2.94 -2.55
N PRO A 299 11.09 2.36 -3.77
CA PRO A 299 12.10 2.51 -4.83
C PRO A 299 12.11 3.92 -5.43
N PRO A 300 13.24 4.37 -6.05
CA PRO A 300 13.39 5.73 -6.56
C PRO A 300 12.45 6.08 -7.70
N LEU A 301 12.18 7.37 -7.85
CA LEU A 301 11.60 7.94 -9.07
C LEU A 301 12.54 7.67 -10.25
N ARG A 302 11.99 7.21 -11.37
CA ARG A 302 12.73 6.78 -12.56
C ARG A 302 12.64 7.79 -13.70
N GLY A 303 13.37 7.52 -14.78
CA GLY A 303 13.30 8.29 -16.01
C GLY A 303 11.92 8.30 -16.66
N LYS A 304 11.71 9.25 -17.57
CA LYS A 304 10.40 9.49 -18.21
C LYS A 304 9.82 8.27 -18.91
N GLU A 305 10.65 7.41 -19.50
CA GLU A 305 10.22 6.18 -20.17
C GLU A 305 9.50 5.19 -19.23
N HIS A 306 9.89 5.14 -17.95
CA HIS A 306 9.23 4.33 -16.94
C HIS A 306 7.90 4.95 -16.54
N TYR A 307 7.88 6.25 -16.31
CA TYR A 307 6.66 7.03 -16.04
C TYR A 307 5.61 6.84 -17.15
N ASP A 308 5.98 7.00 -18.42
CA ASP A 308 5.06 6.86 -19.56
C ASP A 308 4.51 5.41 -19.64
N ARG A 309 5.34 4.41 -19.31
CA ARG A 309 4.91 3.00 -19.28
C ARG A 309 3.93 2.72 -18.15
N LEU A 310 4.12 3.31 -16.97
CA LEU A 310 3.19 3.19 -15.84
C LEU A 310 1.80 3.76 -16.22
N TRP A 311 1.73 4.94 -16.82
CA TRP A 311 0.47 5.50 -17.29
C TRP A 311 -0.21 4.64 -18.35
N THR A 312 0.57 4.08 -19.27
CA THR A 312 0.06 3.14 -20.29
C THR A 312 -0.49 1.88 -19.61
N ALA A 313 0.16 1.40 -18.57
CA ALA A 313 -0.28 0.23 -17.80
C ALA A 313 -1.60 0.50 -17.04
N ILE A 314 -1.75 1.68 -16.45
CA ILE A 314 -3.01 2.12 -15.82
C ILE A 314 -4.14 2.13 -16.86
N LYS A 315 -3.94 2.80 -18.00
CA LYS A 315 -4.95 2.90 -19.08
C LYS A 315 -5.39 1.55 -19.62
N ASN A 316 -4.49 0.58 -19.62
CA ASN A 316 -4.75 -0.77 -20.12
C ASN A 316 -5.17 -1.77 -19.02
N ASN A 317 -5.46 -1.31 -17.81
CA ASN A 317 -5.83 -2.13 -16.65
C ASN A 317 -4.80 -3.24 -16.35
N ILE A 318 -3.52 -2.96 -16.53
CA ILE A 318 -2.40 -3.86 -16.21
C ILE A 318 -2.00 -3.71 -14.74
N VAL A 319 -1.97 -2.49 -14.21
CA VAL A 319 -1.79 -2.20 -12.78
C VAL A 319 -3.06 -2.61 -12.04
N ASP A 320 -2.93 -3.32 -10.93
CA ASP A 320 -4.07 -3.83 -10.16
C ASP A 320 -4.56 -2.83 -9.12
N VAL A 321 -3.65 -2.09 -8.51
CA VAL A 321 -3.91 -1.23 -7.34
C VAL A 321 -3.09 0.06 -7.42
N LEU A 322 -3.58 1.11 -6.78
CA LEU A 322 -2.83 2.31 -6.43
C LEU A 322 -2.67 2.35 -4.91
N GLY A 323 -1.44 2.26 -4.42
CA GLY A 323 -1.09 2.47 -3.02
C GLY A 323 -0.34 3.80 -2.89
N SER A 324 -0.55 4.56 -1.82
CA SER A 324 0.11 5.87 -1.68
C SER A 324 1.55 5.78 -1.22
N ASP A 325 1.91 4.74 -0.50
CA ASP A 325 3.15 4.66 0.26
C ASP A 325 3.34 5.89 1.17
N HIS A 326 2.23 6.36 1.76
CA HIS A 326 2.24 7.48 2.68
C HIS A 326 3.13 7.18 3.87
N ALA A 327 4.24 7.90 4.00
CA ALA A 327 5.29 7.64 4.98
C ALA A 327 5.84 8.94 5.56
N PRO A 328 5.13 9.57 6.51
CA PRO A 328 5.50 10.88 7.04
C PRO A 328 6.77 10.84 7.88
N HIS A 329 7.60 11.89 7.73
CA HIS A 329 8.81 12.14 8.50
C HIS A 329 8.83 13.58 8.99
N LEU A 330 9.36 13.82 10.18
CA LEU A 330 9.61 15.17 10.66
C LEU A 330 10.70 15.85 9.84
N LYS A 331 10.52 17.12 9.51
CA LYS A 331 11.52 17.91 8.76
C LYS A 331 12.88 17.96 9.43
N VAL A 332 12.91 17.93 10.77
CA VAL A 332 14.17 17.95 11.56
C VAL A 332 14.94 16.64 11.43
N ASN A 333 14.23 15.53 11.18
CA ASN A 333 14.82 14.20 11.04
C ASN A 333 15.15 13.90 9.57
N ASN A 334 14.56 14.65 8.63
CA ASN A 334 14.97 14.63 7.24
C ASN A 334 16.31 15.35 7.14
N CYS A 335 17.39 14.61 7.32
CA CYS A 335 18.68 15.11 6.89
C CYS A 335 18.57 15.36 5.38
N LEU A 336 18.58 16.63 4.99
CA LEU A 336 18.39 17.09 3.61
C LEU A 336 19.42 16.53 2.60
N LEU A 337 20.24 15.56 3.02
CA LEU A 337 21.30 14.94 2.24
C LEU A 337 21.10 13.43 2.04
N TYR A 338 20.10 12.83 2.69
CA TYR A 338 19.77 11.41 2.60
C TYR A 338 18.27 11.23 2.55
N THR A 339 17.84 10.14 1.99
CA THR A 339 16.47 9.71 1.78
C THR A 339 15.62 9.75 3.05
N SER A 340 14.30 9.75 2.90
CA SER A 340 13.37 9.44 3.98
C SER A 340 13.74 8.17 4.76
N ASP A 341 14.54 7.29 4.19
CA ASP A 341 15.01 6.05 4.80
C ASP A 341 16.41 6.15 5.43
N ALA A 342 17.17 7.20 5.15
CA ALA A 342 18.53 7.34 5.69
C ALA A 342 18.55 7.66 7.19
N ALA A 343 17.45 8.16 7.75
CA ALA A 343 17.31 8.36 9.19
C ALA A 343 17.30 7.02 9.97
N ASP A 344 16.98 5.91 9.29
CA ASP A 344 16.88 4.59 9.90
C ASP A 344 18.13 3.72 9.68
N GLU A 345 19.08 4.13 8.84
CA GLU A 345 20.31 3.37 8.56
C GLU A 345 21.45 3.63 9.57
N GLY A 346 21.20 4.36 10.65
CA GLY A 346 22.12 4.46 11.80
C GLY A 346 23.51 5.00 11.46
N LEU A 347 23.61 6.12 10.76
CA LEU A 347 24.85 6.86 10.54
C LEU A 347 24.99 8.02 11.51
#